data_43be3dd33ab7901344196cfc88c39b0a
#
_entry.id   43be3dd33ab7901344196cfc88c39b0a
#
_cell.length_a   1.000
_cell.length_b   1.000
_cell.length_c   1.000
_cell.angle_alpha   90.00
_cell.angle_beta   90.00
_cell.angle_gamma   90.00
#
_symmetry.space_group_name_H-M   'P 1'
#
loop_
_entity.id
_entity.type
_entity.pdbx_description
1 polymer ?
#
loop_
_entity_poly.entity_id
_entity_poly.type
_entity_poly.pdbx_seq_one_letter_code
_entity_poly.pdbx_strand_id
1 'polypeptide(L)'
;MNIAFYCKNKNTSKIDCSNLHNGNPGVGGTYYAMLSVAYFLNHKNDSNHKYYVFAESVNNLPMDMNKVFVETEDDLNSNIKKYDIGILVINKTGATLDSIINKVKETNVKVVIWDHCFIPYFELGRYADYENVIRIVAVGKEQLMTFCDHRAFKKGTYIYNLCNYNLPAPKPFSARKNHVVYIGSIVPLKGLHLLTKAWSSILKEVPDAQLYIIGSGNLYNQNEKLGKYGIAEYFYEKKLLSPILDVNKKIIPSVHFCGVMGNEKFDILNVSKVAVPNPSGLTETFGYTAIEAQLAGCLVTTMKCPGYVDTVLGKDNILYSDEKKLAESVIKLLKQSDYDSSETIKEINTKFSNDKIIRCWELLFDEIENKEASSIVNLSSNLPLSRLKIKNKTVQKVFPFIPSLMFWEMIFGKVMYLVDKTLDLSTTIHKIYRRKILKK
;
A
#
# COMPACT_ATOMS: atom_id res chain seq x y z
N MET A 1 -12.34 20.26 -18.73
CA MET A 1 -10.95 20.74 -18.60
C MET A 1 -9.92 19.68 -18.92
N ASN A 2 -8.60 20.03 -19.05
CA ASN A 2 -7.52 19.04 -19.24
C ASN A 2 -6.91 18.68 -17.89
N ILE A 3 -6.70 17.37 -17.67
CA ILE A 3 -6.22 16.80 -16.42
C ILE A 3 -5.02 15.92 -16.71
N ALA A 4 -3.92 16.09 -15.98
CA ALA A 4 -2.73 15.27 -16.14
C ALA A 4 -2.42 14.46 -14.88
N PHE A 5 -2.06 13.19 -15.07
CA PHE A 5 -1.50 12.30 -14.05
C PHE A 5 0.02 12.26 -14.25
N TYR A 6 0.78 12.75 -13.27
CA TYR A 6 2.23 12.75 -13.35
C TYR A 6 2.84 11.52 -12.70
N CYS A 7 3.43 10.67 -13.52
CA CYS A 7 3.98 9.37 -13.15
C CYS A 7 5.51 9.33 -13.29
N LYS A 8 6.24 9.32 -12.17
CA LYS A 8 7.69 9.07 -12.16
C LYS A 8 7.97 7.57 -12.32
N ASN A 9 8.22 7.13 -13.55
CA ASN A 9 8.26 5.72 -13.92
C ASN A 9 9.58 5.24 -14.54
N LYS A 10 10.66 5.98 -14.42
CA LYS A 10 11.97 5.64 -14.98
C LYS A 10 12.45 4.23 -14.57
N ASN A 11 12.21 3.87 -13.31
CA ASN A 11 12.62 2.56 -12.76
C ASN A 11 11.80 1.37 -13.28
N THR A 12 10.63 1.63 -13.88
CA THR A 12 9.74 0.60 -14.43
C THR A 12 9.66 0.61 -15.96
N SER A 13 10.52 1.39 -16.63
CA SER A 13 10.54 1.59 -18.08
C SER A 13 10.69 0.28 -18.88
N LYS A 14 11.29 -0.76 -18.29
CA LYS A 14 11.49 -2.08 -18.90
C LYS A 14 10.30 -3.04 -18.74
N ILE A 15 9.30 -2.68 -17.93
CA ILE A 15 8.12 -3.52 -17.70
C ILE A 15 7.04 -3.09 -18.68
N ASP A 16 6.50 -4.03 -19.44
CA ASP A 16 5.41 -3.76 -20.36
C ASP A 16 4.11 -3.47 -19.61
N CYS A 17 3.62 -2.24 -19.73
CA CYS A 17 2.37 -1.75 -19.16
C CYS A 17 1.31 -1.48 -20.26
N SER A 18 1.47 -2.03 -21.47
CA SER A 18 0.55 -1.79 -22.58
C SER A 18 -0.85 -2.34 -22.37
N ASN A 19 -1.02 -3.32 -21.47
CA ASN A 19 -2.28 -4.04 -21.23
C ASN A 19 -2.78 -3.88 -19.79
N LEU A 20 -3.07 -2.65 -19.36
CA LEU A 20 -3.52 -2.34 -18.00
C LEU A 20 -4.87 -2.96 -17.61
N HIS A 21 -5.71 -3.29 -18.60
CA HIS A 21 -7.00 -3.97 -18.38
C HIS A 21 -6.84 -5.42 -17.89
N ASN A 22 -5.68 -6.04 -18.06
CA ASN A 22 -5.40 -7.40 -17.60
C ASN A 22 -4.89 -7.47 -16.15
N GLY A 23 -4.81 -6.34 -15.44
CA GLY A 23 -4.30 -6.27 -14.08
C GLY A 23 -2.86 -5.73 -14.00
N ASN A 24 -2.23 -5.86 -12.82
CA ASN A 24 -0.90 -5.33 -12.57
C ASN A 24 0.19 -6.21 -13.21
N PRO A 25 0.98 -5.69 -14.16
CA PRO A 25 2.05 -6.45 -14.84
C PRO A 25 3.30 -6.68 -13.97
N GLY A 26 3.25 -6.43 -12.68
CA GLY A 26 4.39 -6.58 -11.76
C GLY A 26 5.09 -5.26 -11.42
N VAL A 27 4.44 -4.13 -11.66
CA VAL A 27 4.90 -2.81 -11.18
C VAL A 27 4.40 -2.52 -9.77
N GLY A 28 5.00 -1.56 -9.07
CA GLY A 28 4.55 -1.16 -7.75
C GLY A 28 3.10 -0.67 -7.73
N GLY A 29 2.34 -1.01 -6.67
CA GLY A 29 0.90 -0.74 -6.58
C GLY A 29 0.50 0.72 -6.79
N THR A 30 1.30 1.67 -6.32
CA THR A 30 1.09 3.12 -6.55
C THR A 30 1.14 3.48 -8.03
N TYR A 31 2.16 2.98 -8.73
CA TYR A 31 2.34 3.26 -10.14
C TYR A 31 1.23 2.61 -10.98
N TYR A 32 0.92 1.35 -10.68
CA TYR A 32 -0.21 0.66 -11.30
C TYR A 32 -1.53 1.42 -11.11
N ALA A 33 -1.82 1.88 -9.90
CA ALA A 33 -3.05 2.63 -9.59
C ALA A 33 -3.15 3.90 -10.44
N MET A 34 -2.07 4.69 -10.52
CA MET A 34 -2.05 5.94 -11.30
C MET A 34 -2.27 5.70 -12.78
N LEU A 35 -1.56 4.73 -13.36
CA LEU A 35 -1.71 4.39 -14.77
C LEU A 35 -3.10 3.85 -15.09
N SER A 36 -3.62 2.94 -14.26
CA SER A 36 -4.91 2.29 -14.49
C SER A 36 -6.06 3.29 -14.43
N VAL A 37 -6.07 4.18 -13.43
CA VAL A 37 -7.12 5.23 -13.36
C VAL A 37 -7.04 6.16 -14.56
N ALA A 38 -5.84 6.63 -14.94
CA ALA A 38 -5.67 7.47 -16.11
C ALA A 38 -6.10 6.75 -17.40
N TYR A 39 -5.79 5.45 -17.50
CA TYR A 39 -6.20 4.61 -18.64
C TYR A 39 -7.72 4.52 -18.75
N PHE A 40 -8.42 4.10 -17.70
CA PHE A 40 -9.87 3.94 -17.73
C PHE A 40 -10.62 5.27 -17.89
N LEU A 41 -10.11 6.36 -17.33
CA LEU A 41 -10.65 7.70 -17.57
C LEU A 41 -10.51 8.13 -19.05
N ASN A 42 -9.39 7.78 -19.70
CA ASN A 42 -9.15 8.10 -21.11
C ASN A 42 -10.09 7.35 -22.06
N HIS A 43 -10.57 6.17 -21.65
CA HIS A 43 -11.47 5.32 -22.46
C HIS A 43 -12.95 5.55 -22.16
N LYS A 44 -13.28 6.53 -21.34
CA LYS A 44 -14.67 6.86 -21.03
C LYS A 44 -15.22 7.84 -22.07
N ASN A 45 -16.21 7.39 -22.85
CA ASN A 45 -16.75 8.12 -24.01
C ASN A 45 -17.53 9.40 -23.62
N ASP A 46 -18.10 9.47 -22.42
CA ASP A 46 -18.99 10.55 -21.98
C ASP A 46 -18.32 11.52 -20.98
N SER A 47 -16.98 11.60 -20.96
CA SER A 47 -16.29 12.50 -20.05
C SER A 47 -16.20 13.93 -20.59
N ASN A 48 -16.53 14.91 -19.74
CA ASN A 48 -16.34 16.33 -20.03
C ASN A 48 -14.88 16.79 -19.90
N HIS A 49 -13.98 15.88 -19.53
CA HIS A 49 -12.57 16.12 -19.30
C HIS A 49 -11.68 15.37 -20.29
N LYS A 50 -10.51 15.93 -20.58
CA LYS A 50 -9.47 15.25 -21.35
C LYS A 50 -8.33 14.88 -20.42
N TYR A 51 -7.91 13.61 -20.47
CA TYR A 51 -6.91 13.07 -19.56
C TYR A 51 -5.59 12.82 -20.25
N TYR A 52 -4.49 13.12 -19.56
CA TYR A 52 -3.12 12.93 -20.01
C TYR A 52 -2.31 12.16 -18.98
N VAL A 53 -1.33 11.39 -19.43
CA VAL A 53 -0.29 10.82 -18.60
C VAL A 53 1.03 11.49 -18.92
N PHE A 54 1.57 12.23 -17.96
CA PHE A 54 2.90 12.81 -18.02
C PHE A 54 3.86 11.84 -17.35
N ALA A 55 4.85 11.31 -18.08
CA ALA A 55 5.69 10.21 -17.60
C ALA A 55 7.14 10.32 -18.10
N GLU A 56 8.08 9.83 -17.29
CA GLU A 56 9.51 9.74 -17.63
C GLU A 56 9.81 8.62 -18.64
N SER A 57 8.89 7.66 -18.83
CA SER A 57 8.94 6.64 -19.87
C SER A 57 7.52 6.43 -20.42
N VAL A 58 7.36 6.55 -21.72
CA VAL A 58 6.05 6.47 -22.41
C VAL A 58 5.93 5.29 -23.37
N ASN A 59 7.05 4.67 -23.76
CA ASN A 59 7.07 3.61 -24.76
C ASN A 59 6.48 2.28 -24.26
N ASN A 60 6.50 2.08 -22.93
CA ASN A 60 5.94 0.89 -22.27
C ASN A 60 4.47 1.07 -21.84
N LEU A 61 3.83 2.20 -22.20
CA LEU A 61 2.45 2.51 -21.85
C LEU A 61 1.50 2.21 -23.02
N PRO A 62 0.19 2.01 -22.78
CA PRO A 62 -0.80 1.77 -23.82
C PRO A 62 -0.72 2.81 -24.96
N MET A 63 -0.87 2.36 -26.21
CA MET A 63 -0.75 3.24 -27.38
C MET A 63 -1.93 4.22 -27.51
N ASP A 64 -3.06 3.83 -27.00
CA ASP A 64 -4.34 4.54 -27.03
C ASP A 64 -4.57 5.52 -25.86
N MET A 65 -3.52 5.80 -25.07
CA MET A 65 -3.52 6.85 -24.04
C MET A 65 -2.93 8.17 -24.58
N ASN A 66 -3.45 9.31 -24.10
CA ASN A 66 -2.78 10.60 -24.29
C ASN A 66 -1.55 10.67 -23.36
N LYS A 67 -0.39 10.29 -23.84
CA LYS A 67 0.86 10.22 -23.09
C LYS A 67 1.85 11.28 -23.55
N VAL A 68 2.53 11.90 -22.60
CA VAL A 68 3.49 12.97 -22.81
C VAL A 68 4.78 12.64 -22.06
N PHE A 69 5.90 12.66 -22.76
CA PHE A 69 7.22 12.48 -22.14
C PHE A 69 7.59 13.72 -21.32
N VAL A 70 8.01 13.52 -20.07
CA VAL A 70 8.41 14.54 -19.13
C VAL A 70 9.61 14.02 -18.33
N GLU A 71 10.80 14.54 -18.61
CA GLU A 71 12.02 14.11 -17.94
C GLU A 71 12.36 14.97 -16.72
N THR A 72 12.11 16.27 -16.81
CA THR A 72 12.48 17.26 -15.80
C THR A 72 11.27 18.03 -15.26
N GLU A 73 11.46 18.75 -14.15
CA GLU A 73 10.42 19.65 -13.61
C GLU A 73 10.16 20.86 -14.55
N ASP A 74 11.15 21.27 -15.35
CA ASP A 74 10.97 22.33 -16.35
C ASP A 74 10.13 21.82 -17.53
N ASP A 75 10.37 20.57 -17.97
CA ASP A 75 9.51 19.93 -18.97
C ASP A 75 8.07 19.80 -18.45
N LEU A 76 7.91 19.49 -17.16
CA LEU A 76 6.58 19.41 -16.54
C LEU A 76 5.84 20.75 -16.68
N ASN A 77 6.46 21.87 -16.31
CA ASN A 77 5.88 23.20 -16.42
C ASN A 77 5.56 23.59 -17.87
N SER A 78 6.48 23.30 -18.79
CA SER A 78 6.31 23.58 -20.20
C SER A 78 5.11 22.80 -20.79
N ASN A 79 4.97 21.53 -20.41
CA ASN A 79 3.87 20.70 -20.88
C ASN A 79 2.53 21.04 -20.19
N ILE A 80 2.53 21.47 -18.91
CA ILE A 80 1.32 22.00 -18.26
C ILE A 80 0.76 23.18 -19.07
N LYS A 81 1.62 24.13 -19.45
CA LYS A 81 1.22 25.30 -20.27
C LYS A 81 0.81 24.87 -21.68
N LYS A 82 1.60 24.04 -22.36
CA LYS A 82 1.37 23.58 -23.73
C LYS A 82 0.01 22.86 -23.90
N TYR A 83 -0.35 22.03 -22.93
CA TYR A 83 -1.58 21.25 -22.97
C TYR A 83 -2.73 21.88 -22.18
N ASP A 84 -2.55 23.11 -21.67
CA ASP A 84 -3.53 23.85 -20.88
C ASP A 84 -4.13 22.98 -19.74
N ILE A 85 -3.22 22.40 -18.93
CA ILE A 85 -3.60 21.51 -17.84
C ILE A 85 -4.18 22.33 -16.69
N GLY A 86 -5.45 22.09 -16.36
CA GLY A 86 -6.13 22.73 -15.23
C GLY A 86 -5.95 22.00 -13.90
N ILE A 87 -5.79 20.66 -13.94
CA ILE A 87 -5.55 19.82 -12.76
C ILE A 87 -4.34 18.92 -12.99
N LEU A 88 -3.41 18.89 -12.04
CA LEU A 88 -2.29 17.97 -11.99
C LEU A 88 -2.47 17.01 -10.81
N VAL A 89 -2.65 15.72 -11.09
CA VAL A 89 -2.67 14.65 -10.10
C VAL A 89 -1.25 14.12 -9.91
N ILE A 90 -0.73 14.19 -8.69
CA ILE A 90 0.61 13.73 -8.33
C ILE A 90 0.54 12.79 -7.12
N ASN A 91 1.40 11.78 -7.10
CA ASN A 91 1.53 10.97 -5.90
C ASN A 91 2.65 11.49 -4.99
N LYS A 92 2.60 11.11 -3.72
CA LYS A 92 3.69 11.39 -2.78
C LYS A 92 4.92 10.55 -3.16
N THR A 93 5.91 11.16 -3.79
CA THR A 93 7.19 10.55 -4.16
C THR A 93 8.35 11.19 -3.39
N GLY A 94 8.54 10.81 -2.13
CA GLY A 94 9.71 11.24 -1.35
C GLY A 94 9.88 12.76 -1.21
N ALA A 95 11.12 13.22 -1.09
CA ALA A 95 11.47 14.63 -0.86
C ALA A 95 11.19 15.59 -2.03
N THR A 96 10.90 15.06 -3.22
CA THR A 96 10.73 15.89 -4.43
C THR A 96 9.33 16.50 -4.58
N LEU A 97 8.35 16.08 -3.78
CA LEU A 97 6.96 16.56 -3.92
C LEU A 97 6.83 18.07 -3.63
N ASP A 98 7.48 18.55 -2.59
CA ASP A 98 7.47 19.99 -2.26
C ASP A 98 8.10 20.83 -3.39
N SER A 99 9.19 20.34 -4.02
CA SER A 99 9.80 21.00 -5.19
C SER A 99 8.82 21.10 -6.35
N ILE A 100 8.16 19.99 -6.70
CA ILE A 100 7.19 19.96 -7.78
C ILE A 100 6.03 20.93 -7.50
N ILE A 101 5.44 20.90 -6.29
CA ILE A 101 4.31 21.76 -5.93
C ILE A 101 4.68 23.25 -6.06
N ASN A 102 5.87 23.61 -5.57
CA ASN A 102 6.35 25.00 -5.67
C ASN A 102 6.64 25.39 -7.13
N LYS A 103 7.25 24.50 -7.91
CA LYS A 103 7.60 24.74 -9.30
C LYS A 103 6.36 24.97 -10.17
N VAL A 104 5.33 24.13 -10.04
CA VAL A 104 4.10 24.24 -10.83
C VAL A 104 3.20 25.40 -10.39
N LYS A 105 3.47 26.03 -9.26
CA LYS A 105 2.69 27.20 -8.77
C LYS A 105 2.62 28.33 -9.81
N GLU A 106 3.68 28.52 -10.60
CA GLU A 106 3.75 29.54 -11.64
C GLU A 106 2.79 29.29 -12.83
N THR A 107 2.25 28.10 -12.94
CA THR A 107 1.34 27.72 -14.04
C THR A 107 -0.14 27.89 -13.69
N ASN A 108 -0.46 28.27 -12.45
CA ASN A 108 -1.82 28.32 -11.91
C ASN A 108 -2.56 26.98 -11.93
N VAL A 109 -1.86 25.86 -12.16
CA VAL A 109 -2.46 24.52 -12.15
C VAL A 109 -2.92 24.15 -10.73
N LYS A 110 -4.09 23.55 -10.62
CA LYS A 110 -4.61 22.99 -9.37
C LYS A 110 -3.96 21.63 -9.13
N VAL A 111 -3.43 21.41 -7.94
CA VAL A 111 -2.74 20.16 -7.57
C VAL A 111 -3.65 19.28 -6.72
N VAL A 112 -3.77 18.03 -7.13
CA VAL A 112 -4.38 16.94 -6.36
C VAL A 112 -3.28 15.97 -5.94
N ILE A 113 -3.03 15.84 -4.63
CA ILE A 113 -2.10 14.86 -4.09
C ILE A 113 -2.86 13.55 -3.90
N TRP A 114 -2.50 12.52 -4.67
CA TRP A 114 -3.03 11.18 -4.47
C TRP A 114 -2.09 10.39 -3.57
N ASP A 115 -2.51 10.18 -2.34
CA ASP A 115 -1.66 9.69 -1.26
C ASP A 115 -1.75 8.17 -1.10
N HIS A 116 -0.71 7.48 -1.53
CA HIS A 116 -0.55 6.03 -1.37
C HIS A 116 0.29 5.64 -0.14
N CYS A 117 0.71 6.60 0.69
CA CYS A 117 1.52 6.40 1.88
C CYS A 117 0.95 7.19 3.05
N PHE A 118 1.36 6.90 4.29
CA PHE A 118 1.05 7.77 5.41
C PHE A 118 1.89 9.04 5.34
N ILE A 119 1.21 10.21 5.33
CA ILE A 119 1.88 11.51 5.29
C ILE A 119 2.25 11.94 6.71
N PRO A 120 3.52 12.26 7.00
CA PRO A 120 3.94 12.78 8.29
C PRO A 120 3.27 14.11 8.66
N TYR A 121 3.13 14.37 9.97
CA TYR A 121 2.47 15.55 10.50
C TYR A 121 2.90 16.89 9.85
N PHE A 122 4.21 17.14 9.77
CA PHE A 122 4.71 18.40 9.20
C PHE A 122 4.50 18.52 7.68
N GLU A 123 4.56 17.40 6.95
CA GLU A 123 4.27 17.42 5.51
C GLU A 123 2.80 17.72 5.26
N LEU A 124 1.89 17.13 6.02
CA LEU A 124 0.45 17.47 5.98
C LEU A 124 0.23 18.96 6.27
N GLY A 125 1.01 19.52 7.22
CA GLY A 125 0.98 20.96 7.51
C GLY A 125 1.32 21.80 6.28
N ARG A 126 2.42 21.48 5.60
CA ARG A 126 2.83 22.18 4.36
C ARG A 126 1.78 22.04 3.25
N TYR A 127 1.24 20.84 3.04
CA TYR A 127 0.22 20.61 2.01
C TYR A 127 -1.10 21.36 2.31
N ALA A 128 -1.41 21.55 3.59
CA ALA A 128 -2.53 22.41 3.99
C ALA A 128 -2.30 23.88 3.61
N ASP A 129 -1.05 24.34 3.67
CA ASP A 129 -0.67 25.74 3.42
C ASP A 129 -0.49 26.07 1.94
N TYR A 130 -0.17 25.10 1.08
CA TYR A 130 -0.04 25.35 -0.35
C TYR A 130 -1.40 25.68 -0.98
N GLU A 131 -1.56 26.88 -1.51
CA GLU A 131 -2.81 27.36 -2.12
C GLU A 131 -3.19 26.56 -3.36
N ASN A 132 -2.20 26.18 -4.17
CA ASN A 132 -2.42 25.36 -5.37
C ASN A 132 -2.73 23.89 -5.08
N VAL A 133 -2.47 23.38 -3.86
CA VAL A 133 -2.93 22.06 -3.42
C VAL A 133 -4.37 22.15 -2.98
N ILE A 134 -5.27 21.61 -3.77
CA ILE A 134 -6.73 21.74 -3.52
C ILE A 134 -7.36 20.50 -2.93
N ARG A 135 -6.79 19.31 -3.17
CA ARG A 135 -7.24 18.03 -2.60
C ARG A 135 -6.07 17.14 -2.21
N ILE A 136 -6.28 16.37 -1.13
CA ILE A 136 -5.44 15.26 -0.69
C ILE A 136 -6.33 14.03 -0.71
N VAL A 137 -6.11 13.14 -1.67
CA VAL A 137 -6.92 11.94 -1.91
C VAL A 137 -6.24 10.74 -1.29
N ALA A 138 -6.75 10.23 -0.18
CA ALA A 138 -6.32 8.98 0.42
C ALA A 138 -6.83 7.78 -0.41
N VAL A 139 -6.13 6.64 -0.40
CA VAL A 139 -6.54 5.42 -1.11
C VAL A 139 -7.54 4.57 -0.32
N GLY A 140 -7.92 5.01 0.89
CA GLY A 140 -8.88 4.33 1.74
C GLY A 140 -9.48 5.25 2.79
N LYS A 141 -10.69 4.91 3.24
CA LYS A 141 -11.38 5.66 4.29
C LYS A 141 -10.60 5.66 5.60
N GLU A 142 -10.12 4.50 6.02
CA GLU A 142 -9.37 4.36 7.27
C GLU A 142 -8.01 5.09 7.20
N GLN A 143 -7.38 5.15 6.02
CA GLN A 143 -6.19 5.99 5.84
C GLN A 143 -6.53 7.47 6.03
N LEU A 144 -7.60 7.98 5.42
CA LEU A 144 -8.06 9.36 5.60
C LEU A 144 -8.32 9.67 7.09
N MET A 145 -8.91 8.73 7.84
CA MET A 145 -9.18 8.91 9.26
C MET A 145 -7.91 9.02 10.11
N THR A 146 -6.74 8.61 9.61
CA THR A 146 -5.47 8.76 10.34
C THR A 146 -5.06 10.20 10.58
N PHE A 147 -5.58 11.15 9.79
CA PHE A 147 -5.33 12.58 9.95
C PHE A 147 -6.59 13.44 10.01
N CYS A 148 -7.73 12.85 10.41
CA CYS A 148 -9.01 13.56 10.40
C CYS A 148 -9.07 14.76 11.37
N ASP A 149 -8.24 14.79 12.41
CA ASP A 149 -8.11 15.91 13.36
C ASP A 149 -6.98 16.88 13.01
N HIS A 150 -6.30 16.67 11.86
CA HIS A 150 -5.30 17.60 11.34
C HIS A 150 -5.94 18.65 10.43
N ARG A 151 -5.39 19.88 10.38
CA ARG A 151 -5.91 20.98 9.54
C ARG A 151 -5.97 20.67 8.04
N ALA A 152 -5.07 19.80 7.54
CA ALA A 152 -5.05 19.33 6.15
C ALA A 152 -6.31 18.53 5.77
N PHE A 153 -7.06 18.01 6.74
CA PHE A 153 -8.29 17.27 6.49
C PHE A 153 -9.36 18.10 5.77
N LYS A 154 -9.29 19.44 5.82
CA LYS A 154 -10.17 20.33 5.04
C LYS A 154 -10.04 20.12 3.53
N LYS A 155 -8.86 19.64 3.06
CA LYS A 155 -8.59 19.27 1.68
C LYS A 155 -8.65 17.75 1.45
N GLY A 156 -8.94 16.99 2.52
CA GLY A 156 -8.91 15.52 2.52
C GLY A 156 -10.18 14.91 1.96
N THR A 157 -10.01 13.91 1.11
CA THR A 157 -11.05 12.97 0.68
C THR A 157 -10.43 11.60 0.48
N TYR A 158 -11.24 10.59 0.13
CA TYR A 158 -10.69 9.28 -0.23
C TYR A 158 -11.37 8.74 -1.48
N ILE A 159 -10.59 8.08 -2.30
CA ILE A 159 -11.06 7.27 -3.42
C ILE A 159 -10.26 5.97 -3.36
N TYR A 160 -10.95 4.83 -3.27
CA TYR A 160 -10.29 3.53 -3.27
C TYR A 160 -9.55 3.31 -4.58
N ASN A 161 -8.47 2.52 -4.53
CA ASN A 161 -7.85 2.07 -5.75
C ASN A 161 -8.79 1.10 -6.47
N LEU A 162 -8.80 1.15 -7.79
CA LEU A 162 -9.56 0.19 -8.60
C LEU A 162 -8.89 -1.19 -8.57
N CYS A 163 -9.71 -2.23 -8.64
CA CYS A 163 -9.25 -3.62 -8.67
C CYS A 163 -9.92 -4.31 -9.87
N ASN A 164 -9.22 -4.27 -10.99
CA ASN A 164 -9.68 -4.90 -12.22
C ASN A 164 -8.93 -6.22 -12.44
N TYR A 165 -9.57 -7.32 -12.07
CA TYR A 165 -9.04 -8.65 -12.28
C TYR A 165 -10.11 -9.52 -12.92
N ASN A 166 -9.87 -9.98 -14.15
CA ASN A 166 -10.70 -10.98 -14.80
C ASN A 166 -10.18 -12.37 -14.43
N LEU A 167 -10.55 -12.86 -13.26
CA LEU A 167 -10.10 -14.15 -12.76
C LEU A 167 -11.15 -15.23 -13.04
N PRO A 168 -10.72 -16.48 -13.30
CA PRO A 168 -11.62 -17.62 -13.35
C PRO A 168 -12.28 -17.82 -11.98
N ALA A 169 -13.44 -18.48 -11.96
CA ALA A 169 -14.12 -18.83 -10.73
C ALA A 169 -13.17 -19.62 -9.80
N PRO A 170 -13.12 -19.27 -8.50
CA PRO A 170 -12.27 -19.97 -7.54
C PRO A 170 -12.63 -21.45 -7.43
N LYS A 171 -11.63 -22.30 -7.19
CA LYS A 171 -11.87 -23.71 -6.85
C LYS A 171 -12.66 -23.82 -5.54
N PRO A 172 -13.52 -24.83 -5.38
CA PRO A 172 -14.19 -25.13 -4.11
C PRO A 172 -13.17 -25.23 -2.98
N PHE A 173 -13.51 -24.74 -1.80
CA PHE A 173 -12.57 -24.69 -0.67
C PHE A 173 -12.09 -26.08 -0.25
N SER A 174 -12.95 -27.10 -0.32
CA SER A 174 -12.63 -28.50 -0.06
C SER A 174 -11.57 -29.09 -1.01
N ALA A 175 -11.43 -28.54 -2.23
CA ALA A 175 -10.42 -28.97 -3.19
C ALA A 175 -9.08 -28.22 -3.05
N ARG A 176 -8.99 -27.25 -2.11
CA ARG A 176 -7.77 -26.46 -1.88
C ARG A 176 -6.83 -27.17 -0.92
N LYS A 177 -5.55 -26.90 -1.11
CA LYS A 177 -4.45 -27.47 -0.32
C LYS A 177 -4.18 -26.60 0.92
N ASN A 178 -3.56 -27.17 1.93
CA ASN A 178 -3.11 -26.45 3.13
C ASN A 178 -1.90 -25.54 2.80
N HIS A 179 -2.07 -24.70 1.78
CA HIS A 179 -1.07 -23.73 1.35
C HIS A 179 -1.35 -22.38 2.01
N VAL A 180 -0.26 -21.75 2.49
CA VAL A 180 -0.23 -20.38 2.98
C VAL A 180 0.58 -19.55 1.97
N VAL A 181 0.04 -18.43 1.51
CA VAL A 181 0.68 -17.59 0.51
C VAL A 181 1.01 -16.21 1.11
N TYR A 182 2.27 -15.82 1.01
CA TYR A 182 2.72 -14.44 1.22
C TYR A 182 2.98 -13.78 -0.13
N ILE A 183 2.47 -12.56 -0.33
CA ILE A 183 2.74 -11.76 -1.52
C ILE A 183 3.19 -10.36 -1.09
N GLY A 184 4.40 -9.97 -1.50
CA GLY A 184 4.92 -8.62 -1.19
C GLY A 184 6.44 -8.54 -1.25
N SER A 185 6.96 -7.32 -1.14
CA SER A 185 8.40 -7.10 -1.03
C SER A 185 8.95 -7.77 0.22
N ILE A 186 10.12 -8.41 0.09
CA ILE A 186 10.78 -9.09 1.20
C ILE A 186 11.68 -8.09 1.94
N VAL A 187 11.03 -7.18 2.68
CA VAL A 187 11.67 -6.14 3.48
C VAL A 187 11.14 -6.15 4.92
N PRO A 188 11.89 -5.63 5.91
CA PRO A 188 11.48 -5.66 7.32
C PRO A 188 10.07 -5.13 7.57
N LEU A 189 9.70 -4.02 6.92
CA LEU A 189 8.40 -3.35 7.06
C LEU A 189 7.21 -4.20 6.59
N LYS A 190 7.42 -5.19 5.73
CA LYS A 190 6.36 -6.10 5.25
C LYS A 190 6.21 -7.37 6.11
N GLY A 191 7.05 -7.55 7.12
CA GLY A 191 6.82 -8.49 8.21
C GLY A 191 6.90 -9.98 7.88
N LEU A 192 7.46 -10.41 6.72
CA LEU A 192 7.58 -11.83 6.38
C LEU A 192 8.30 -12.64 7.48
N HIS A 193 9.26 -12.03 8.18
CA HIS A 193 9.96 -12.66 9.30
C HIS A 193 9.05 -13.05 10.47
N LEU A 194 7.87 -12.43 10.62
CA LEU A 194 6.88 -12.82 11.62
C LEU A 194 6.23 -14.15 11.22
N LEU A 195 5.92 -14.32 9.94
CA LEU A 195 5.33 -15.54 9.41
C LEU A 195 6.34 -16.69 9.44
N THR A 196 7.61 -16.48 9.05
CA THR A 196 8.64 -17.52 9.12
C THR A 196 8.93 -17.92 10.58
N LYS A 197 8.91 -16.98 11.53
CA LYS A 197 9.01 -17.26 12.97
C LYS A 197 7.85 -18.10 13.49
N ALA A 198 6.63 -17.89 12.98
CA ALA A 198 5.43 -18.63 13.36
C ALA A 198 5.34 -20.01 12.68
N TRP A 199 6.16 -20.28 11.64
CA TRP A 199 5.98 -21.40 10.75
C TRP A 199 6.12 -22.77 11.44
N SER A 200 7.07 -22.92 12.35
CA SER A 200 7.23 -24.16 13.13
C SER A 200 5.98 -24.51 13.96
N SER A 201 5.33 -23.50 14.56
CA SER A 201 4.09 -23.69 15.30
C SER A 201 2.92 -24.07 14.38
N ILE A 202 2.89 -23.53 13.16
CA ILE A 202 1.89 -23.89 12.15
C ILE A 202 2.08 -25.34 11.71
N LEU A 203 3.31 -25.76 11.39
CA LEU A 203 3.63 -27.13 10.99
C LEU A 203 3.32 -28.17 12.09
N LYS A 204 3.47 -27.80 13.36
CA LYS A 204 3.09 -28.68 14.48
C LYS A 204 1.61 -29.04 14.47
N GLU A 205 0.75 -28.11 14.09
CA GLU A 205 -0.70 -28.24 14.09
C GLU A 205 -1.26 -28.68 12.72
N VAL A 206 -0.56 -28.38 11.62
CA VAL A 206 -0.91 -28.71 10.24
C VAL A 206 0.37 -29.19 9.53
N PRO A 207 0.77 -30.47 9.71
CA PRO A 207 2.08 -30.96 9.25
C PRO A 207 2.29 -30.94 7.73
N ASP A 208 1.22 -30.95 6.96
CA ASP A 208 1.23 -30.90 5.49
C ASP A 208 1.15 -29.47 4.93
N ALA A 209 1.18 -28.44 5.80
CA ALA A 209 1.15 -27.06 5.36
C ALA A 209 2.38 -26.70 4.50
N GLN A 210 2.16 -25.91 3.45
CA GLN A 210 3.19 -25.39 2.56
C GLN A 210 3.13 -23.86 2.51
N LEU A 211 4.27 -23.18 2.62
CA LEU A 211 4.39 -21.73 2.54
C LEU A 211 4.96 -21.31 1.18
N TYR A 212 4.19 -20.56 0.41
CA TYR A 212 4.62 -19.97 -0.85
C TYR A 212 4.88 -18.47 -0.65
N ILE A 213 6.08 -18.01 -0.97
CA ILE A 213 6.54 -16.63 -0.81
C ILE A 213 6.76 -16.03 -2.19
N ILE A 214 5.90 -15.10 -2.58
CA ILE A 214 5.93 -14.39 -3.85
C ILE A 214 6.42 -12.97 -3.63
N GLY A 215 7.57 -12.61 -4.21
CA GLY A 215 8.18 -11.30 -4.07
C GLY A 215 9.70 -11.35 -4.05
N SER A 216 10.33 -10.20 -3.82
CA SER A 216 11.79 -10.05 -3.79
C SER A 216 12.22 -8.98 -2.80
N GLY A 217 13.45 -9.11 -2.27
CA GLY A 217 14.07 -8.13 -1.38
C GLY A 217 14.56 -6.87 -2.10
N ASN A 218 14.74 -6.92 -3.41
CA ASN A 218 15.19 -5.78 -4.23
C ASN A 218 14.10 -5.14 -5.09
N LEU A 219 12.82 -5.44 -4.83
CA LEU A 219 11.69 -4.91 -5.61
C LEU A 219 11.65 -3.38 -5.63
N TYR A 220 11.98 -2.72 -4.51
CA TYR A 220 12.01 -1.25 -4.41
C TYR A 220 13.38 -0.65 -4.73
N ASN A 221 14.45 -1.41 -4.60
CA ASN A 221 15.82 -0.99 -4.87
C ASN A 221 16.55 -2.11 -5.60
N GLN A 222 16.63 -2.02 -6.93
CA GLN A 222 17.27 -3.04 -7.77
C GLN A 222 18.77 -3.19 -7.49
N ASN A 223 19.42 -2.18 -6.86
CA ASN A 223 20.82 -2.20 -6.47
C ASN A 223 21.05 -2.74 -5.04
N GLU A 224 20.00 -3.22 -4.36
CA GLU A 224 20.11 -3.78 -3.02
C GLU A 224 21.02 -5.03 -3.03
N LYS A 225 22.00 -5.04 -2.12
CA LYS A 225 22.88 -6.22 -1.93
C LYS A 225 22.13 -7.27 -1.13
N LEU A 226 21.74 -8.33 -1.82
CA LEU A 226 21.08 -9.47 -1.20
C LEU A 226 22.08 -10.32 -0.40
N GLY A 227 21.58 -11.05 0.59
CA GLY A 227 22.33 -11.97 1.41
C GLY A 227 22.75 -13.24 0.65
N LYS A 228 23.26 -14.24 1.40
CA LYS A 228 23.81 -15.49 0.84
C LYS A 228 22.83 -16.29 -0.02
N TYR A 229 21.54 -16.22 0.30
CA TYR A 229 20.47 -16.96 -0.39
C TYR A 229 19.84 -16.15 -1.53
N GLY A 230 20.24 -14.87 -1.70
CA GLY A 230 19.72 -14.01 -2.76
C GLY A 230 18.26 -13.57 -2.57
N ILE A 231 17.74 -13.60 -1.34
CA ILE A 231 16.30 -13.40 -1.04
C ILE A 231 16.01 -11.99 -0.55
N ALA A 232 16.83 -11.48 0.38
CA ALA A 232 16.63 -10.18 1.01
C ALA A 232 17.98 -9.52 1.38
N GLU A 233 17.94 -8.28 1.88
CA GLU A 233 19.12 -7.61 2.43
C GLU A 233 19.78 -8.50 3.49
N TYR A 234 21.11 -8.48 3.57
CA TYR A 234 21.94 -9.44 4.32
C TYR A 234 21.50 -9.67 5.78
N PHE A 235 21.27 -8.61 6.55
CA PHE A 235 20.90 -8.74 7.96
C PHE A 235 19.45 -9.20 8.11
N TYR A 236 18.59 -8.72 7.25
CA TYR A 236 17.19 -9.13 7.23
C TYR A 236 17.02 -10.58 6.76
N GLU A 237 17.76 -10.99 5.73
CA GLU A 237 17.78 -12.38 5.25
C GLU A 237 18.14 -13.37 6.36
N LYS A 238 19.17 -13.06 7.16
CA LYS A 238 19.56 -13.89 8.31
C LYS A 238 18.44 -14.01 9.33
N LYS A 239 17.76 -12.90 9.68
CA LYS A 239 16.61 -12.89 10.60
C LYS A 239 15.43 -13.68 10.04
N LEU A 240 15.14 -13.50 8.77
CA LEU A 240 14.04 -14.11 8.03
C LEU A 240 14.19 -15.63 7.94
N LEU A 241 15.37 -16.09 7.57
CA LEU A 241 15.62 -17.50 7.27
C LEU A 241 15.92 -18.36 8.50
N SER A 242 16.48 -17.77 9.56
CA SER A 242 16.88 -18.52 10.78
C SER A 242 15.82 -19.51 11.29
N PRO A 243 14.50 -19.18 11.34
CA PRO A 243 13.46 -20.08 11.82
C PRO A 243 13.09 -21.24 10.86
N ILE A 244 13.47 -21.14 9.58
CA ILE A 244 13.09 -22.07 8.51
C ILE A 244 14.29 -22.75 7.86
N LEU A 245 15.44 -22.71 8.51
CA LEU A 245 16.61 -23.50 8.09
C LEU A 245 16.70 -24.79 8.89
N ASP A 246 17.06 -25.90 8.18
CA ASP A 246 17.38 -27.18 8.80
C ASP A 246 18.81 -27.19 9.41
N VAL A 247 19.21 -28.32 9.98
CA VAL A 247 20.55 -28.52 10.57
C VAL A 247 21.69 -28.34 9.56
N ASN A 248 21.42 -28.56 8.28
CA ASN A 248 22.37 -28.40 7.17
C ASN A 248 22.33 -26.98 6.58
N LYS A 249 21.62 -26.03 7.20
CA LYS A 249 21.42 -24.66 6.71
C LYS A 249 20.72 -24.59 5.35
N LYS A 250 19.87 -25.55 5.03
CA LYS A 250 18.97 -25.55 3.87
C LYS A 250 17.58 -25.09 4.31
N ILE A 251 16.89 -24.38 3.41
CA ILE A 251 15.48 -24.01 3.63
C ILE A 251 14.67 -25.32 3.71
N ILE A 252 13.82 -25.45 4.72
CA ILE A 252 12.98 -26.65 4.93
C ILE A 252 12.03 -26.88 3.74
N PRO A 253 11.69 -28.14 3.41
CA PRO A 253 10.94 -28.47 2.18
C PRO A 253 9.55 -27.85 2.09
N SER A 254 8.96 -27.44 3.23
CA SER A 254 7.62 -26.82 3.27
C SER A 254 7.61 -25.31 2.94
N VAL A 255 8.76 -24.70 2.58
CA VAL A 255 8.87 -23.26 2.28
C VAL A 255 9.44 -23.04 0.88
N HIS A 256 8.68 -22.32 0.06
CA HIS A 256 9.00 -22.10 -1.36
C HIS A 256 9.11 -20.60 -1.65
N PHE A 257 10.28 -20.14 -2.10
CA PHE A 257 10.50 -18.78 -2.61
C PHE A 257 10.28 -18.77 -4.12
N CYS A 258 9.22 -18.11 -4.57
CA CYS A 258 8.76 -18.12 -5.97
C CYS A 258 9.32 -16.94 -6.80
N GLY A 259 10.00 -15.98 -6.16
CA GLY A 259 10.44 -14.76 -6.86
C GLY A 259 9.26 -13.80 -7.14
N VAL A 260 9.49 -12.84 -8.04
CA VAL A 260 8.46 -11.90 -8.50
C VAL A 260 7.61 -12.60 -9.55
N MET A 261 6.28 -12.55 -9.38
CA MET A 261 5.31 -13.14 -10.31
C MET A 261 4.30 -12.09 -10.75
N GLY A 262 3.88 -12.17 -12.00
CA GLY A 262 2.77 -11.41 -12.57
C GLY A 262 1.43 -12.11 -12.27
N ASN A 263 0.65 -12.37 -13.32
CA ASN A 263 -0.64 -13.06 -13.18
C ASN A 263 -0.52 -14.54 -12.81
N GLU A 264 0.65 -15.16 -13.00
CA GLU A 264 0.95 -16.55 -12.62
C GLU A 264 0.77 -16.80 -11.11
N LYS A 265 0.83 -15.74 -10.29
CA LYS A 265 0.51 -15.82 -8.85
C LYS A 265 -0.89 -16.38 -8.56
N PHE A 266 -1.83 -16.17 -9.47
CA PHE A 266 -3.21 -16.64 -9.31
C PHE A 266 -3.32 -18.16 -9.41
N ASP A 267 -2.41 -18.84 -10.10
CA ASP A 267 -2.35 -20.31 -10.13
C ASP A 267 -2.06 -20.89 -8.73
N ILE A 268 -1.17 -20.22 -7.99
CA ILE A 268 -0.84 -20.59 -6.61
C ILE A 268 -2.00 -20.20 -5.68
N LEU A 269 -2.54 -18.99 -5.79
CA LEU A 269 -3.65 -18.53 -4.95
C LEU A 269 -4.89 -19.40 -5.12
N ASN A 270 -5.22 -19.81 -6.35
CA ASN A 270 -6.44 -20.59 -6.65
C ASN A 270 -6.44 -22.00 -6.04
N VAL A 271 -5.28 -22.53 -5.66
CA VAL A 271 -5.17 -23.82 -4.98
C VAL A 271 -4.87 -23.71 -3.48
N SER A 272 -4.67 -22.50 -2.97
CA SER A 272 -4.28 -22.23 -1.59
C SER A 272 -5.49 -21.88 -0.72
N LYS A 273 -5.49 -22.33 0.55
CA LYS A 273 -6.53 -21.98 1.51
C LYS A 273 -6.35 -20.59 2.11
N VAL A 274 -5.11 -20.21 2.45
CA VAL A 274 -4.84 -19.02 3.28
C VAL A 274 -3.83 -18.10 2.61
N ALA A 275 -4.07 -16.80 2.67
CA ALA A 275 -3.10 -15.78 2.34
C ALA A 275 -2.79 -14.89 3.56
N VAL A 276 -1.52 -14.52 3.70
CA VAL A 276 -1.00 -13.67 4.78
C VAL A 276 -0.24 -12.49 4.16
N PRO A 277 -0.95 -11.49 3.60
CA PRO A 277 -0.30 -10.30 3.04
C PRO A 277 0.20 -9.39 4.18
N ASN A 278 1.43 -8.89 4.07
CA ASN A 278 2.05 -7.95 5.00
C ASN A 278 1.69 -8.18 6.49
N PRO A 279 2.16 -9.28 7.11
CA PRO A 279 1.76 -9.65 8.48
C PRO A 279 2.15 -8.65 9.57
N SER A 280 2.98 -7.64 9.28
CA SER A 280 3.24 -6.53 10.20
C SER A 280 2.15 -5.47 10.19
N GLY A 281 1.40 -5.32 9.09
CA GLY A 281 0.46 -4.21 8.87
C GLY A 281 1.12 -2.84 8.74
N LEU A 282 2.44 -2.75 8.90
CA LEU A 282 3.16 -1.49 8.81
C LEU A 282 3.11 -0.94 7.39
N THR A 283 2.94 0.38 7.29
CA THR A 283 2.91 1.12 6.02
C THR A 283 1.82 0.70 5.02
N GLU A 284 0.85 -0.14 5.41
CA GLU A 284 -0.21 -0.57 4.50
C GLU A 284 -1.38 0.41 4.51
N THR A 285 -1.59 1.05 3.36
CA THR A 285 -2.64 2.06 3.16
C THR A 285 -3.84 1.53 2.39
N PHE A 286 -3.65 0.47 1.56
CA PHE A 286 -4.72 -0.16 0.79
C PHE A 286 -4.66 -1.68 0.86
N GLY A 287 -3.59 -2.32 0.33
CA GLY A 287 -3.42 -3.77 0.41
C GLY A 287 -4.02 -4.52 -0.79
N TYR A 288 -3.57 -4.21 -2.01
CA TYR A 288 -3.96 -4.94 -3.22
C TYR A 288 -3.87 -6.46 -3.07
N THR A 289 -2.80 -6.96 -2.45
CA THR A 289 -2.55 -8.39 -2.30
C THR A 289 -3.60 -9.11 -1.46
N ALA A 290 -4.23 -8.41 -0.52
CA ALA A 290 -5.36 -8.97 0.23
C ALA A 290 -6.61 -9.12 -0.65
N ILE A 291 -6.87 -8.14 -1.52
CA ILE A 291 -7.98 -8.19 -2.49
C ILE A 291 -7.74 -9.32 -3.50
N GLU A 292 -6.54 -9.39 -4.08
CA GLU A 292 -6.15 -10.44 -5.03
C GLU A 292 -6.35 -11.85 -4.46
N ALA A 293 -5.93 -12.05 -3.20
CA ALA A 293 -6.10 -13.32 -2.52
C ALA A 293 -7.58 -13.69 -2.30
N GLN A 294 -8.40 -12.73 -1.87
CA GLN A 294 -9.84 -12.94 -1.65
C GLN A 294 -10.56 -13.19 -2.97
N LEU A 295 -10.23 -12.47 -4.05
CA LEU A 295 -10.79 -12.72 -5.39
C LEU A 295 -10.42 -14.12 -5.92
N ALA A 296 -9.24 -14.63 -5.58
CA ALA A 296 -8.84 -16.00 -5.88
C ALA A 296 -9.46 -17.03 -4.92
N GLY A 297 -10.32 -16.62 -3.97
CA GLY A 297 -11.03 -17.49 -3.03
C GLY A 297 -10.20 -17.95 -1.83
N CYS A 298 -9.07 -17.30 -1.51
CA CYS A 298 -8.34 -17.55 -0.27
C CYS A 298 -9.01 -16.86 0.91
N LEU A 299 -8.93 -17.49 2.08
CA LEU A 299 -9.12 -16.82 3.36
C LEU A 299 -7.90 -15.95 3.66
N VAL A 300 -8.11 -14.76 4.19
CA VAL A 300 -7.03 -13.80 4.50
C VAL A 300 -6.90 -13.62 5.99
N THR A 301 -5.67 -13.67 6.49
CA THR A 301 -5.34 -13.22 7.85
C THR A 301 -4.11 -12.32 7.84
N THR A 302 -4.19 -11.20 8.56
CA THR A 302 -3.08 -10.25 8.68
C THR A 302 -3.30 -9.28 9.85
N MET A 303 -2.33 -8.40 10.11
CA MET A 303 -2.43 -7.37 11.14
C MET A 303 -3.53 -6.35 10.80
N LYS A 304 -4.34 -6.02 11.79
CA LYS A 304 -5.36 -4.98 11.69
C LYS A 304 -4.72 -3.59 11.53
N CYS A 305 -4.84 -3.01 10.35
CA CYS A 305 -4.31 -1.69 10.02
C CYS A 305 -5.24 -0.95 9.05
N PRO A 306 -5.04 0.35 8.78
CA PRO A 306 -5.95 1.13 7.94
C PRO A 306 -6.27 0.48 6.60
N GLY A 307 -5.26 0.06 5.84
CA GLY A 307 -5.50 -0.55 4.52
C GLY A 307 -6.31 -1.83 4.60
N TYR A 308 -6.00 -2.71 5.55
CA TYR A 308 -6.67 -4.00 5.64
C TYR A 308 -8.08 -3.93 6.26
N VAL A 309 -8.37 -2.93 7.10
CA VAL A 309 -9.76 -2.70 7.56
C VAL A 309 -10.66 -2.30 6.41
N ASP A 310 -10.12 -1.61 5.41
CA ASP A 310 -10.86 -1.23 4.20
C ASP A 310 -10.96 -2.36 3.17
N THR A 311 -10.00 -3.28 3.10
CA THR A 311 -9.86 -4.21 1.97
C THR A 311 -10.03 -5.70 2.30
N VAL A 312 -9.88 -6.10 3.56
CA VAL A 312 -10.20 -7.48 3.99
C VAL A 312 -11.68 -7.53 4.36
N LEU A 313 -12.47 -8.12 3.46
CA LEU A 313 -13.93 -8.20 3.52
C LEU A 313 -14.37 -9.63 3.87
N GLY A 314 -15.66 -9.78 4.20
CA GLY A 314 -16.20 -11.07 4.60
C GLY A 314 -15.87 -11.46 6.05
N LYS A 315 -16.80 -12.16 6.69
CA LYS A 315 -16.77 -12.49 8.14
C LYS A 315 -15.75 -13.58 8.53
N ASP A 316 -15.33 -14.39 7.56
CA ASP A 316 -14.45 -15.55 7.79
C ASP A 316 -12.96 -15.17 7.80
N ASN A 317 -12.63 -14.00 7.29
CA ASN A 317 -11.27 -13.45 7.33
C ASN A 317 -10.91 -12.95 8.73
N ILE A 318 -9.61 -12.98 9.08
CA ILE A 318 -9.16 -12.63 10.44
C ILE A 318 -8.16 -11.48 10.40
N LEU A 319 -8.54 -10.34 10.97
CA LEU A 319 -7.63 -9.25 11.26
C LEU A 319 -7.23 -9.27 12.75
N TYR A 320 -5.98 -9.69 13.04
CA TYR A 320 -5.47 -9.71 14.41
C TYR A 320 -4.87 -8.35 14.80
N SER A 321 -4.85 -8.03 16.10
CA SER A 321 -4.31 -6.78 16.64
C SER A 321 -2.98 -6.97 17.41
N ASP A 322 -2.51 -8.22 17.54
CA ASP A 322 -1.25 -8.59 18.18
C ASP A 322 -0.55 -9.64 17.31
N GLU A 323 0.73 -9.42 17.00
CA GLU A 323 1.53 -10.35 16.17
C GLU A 323 1.60 -11.78 16.73
N LYS A 324 1.46 -11.94 18.05
CA LYS A 324 1.40 -13.25 18.71
C LYS A 324 0.23 -14.10 18.27
N LYS A 325 -0.82 -13.48 17.74
CA LYS A 325 -2.02 -14.15 17.22
C LYS A 325 -1.86 -14.66 15.78
N LEU A 326 -0.75 -14.35 15.09
CA LEU A 326 -0.53 -14.74 13.70
C LEU A 326 -0.61 -16.26 13.51
N ALA A 327 0.14 -17.04 14.28
CA ALA A 327 0.14 -18.51 14.17
C ALA A 327 -1.25 -19.09 14.40
N GLU A 328 -1.92 -18.69 15.48
CA GLU A 328 -3.28 -19.12 15.84
C GLU A 328 -4.28 -18.82 14.72
N SER A 329 -4.20 -17.61 14.14
CA SER A 329 -5.08 -17.19 13.06
C SER A 329 -4.88 -18.02 11.79
N VAL A 330 -3.63 -18.28 11.39
CA VAL A 330 -3.31 -19.12 10.23
C VAL A 330 -3.79 -20.55 10.45
N ILE A 331 -3.51 -21.15 11.63
CA ILE A 331 -3.93 -22.51 11.97
C ILE A 331 -5.46 -22.65 11.92
N LYS A 332 -6.17 -21.67 12.52
CA LYS A 332 -7.65 -21.65 12.50
C LYS A 332 -8.19 -21.67 11.07
N LEU A 333 -7.64 -20.84 10.18
CA LEU A 333 -8.09 -20.78 8.78
C LEU A 333 -7.71 -22.04 7.99
N LEU A 334 -6.55 -22.64 8.21
CA LEU A 334 -6.14 -23.88 7.54
C LEU A 334 -7.03 -25.06 7.95
N LYS A 335 -7.46 -25.11 9.22
CA LYS A 335 -8.33 -26.17 9.77
C LYS A 335 -9.82 -25.96 9.42
N GLN A 336 -10.18 -24.85 8.79
CA GLN A 336 -11.56 -24.62 8.34
C GLN A 336 -11.94 -25.68 7.30
N SER A 337 -13.08 -26.31 7.47
CA SER A 337 -13.55 -27.40 6.60
C SER A 337 -14.20 -26.90 5.32
N ASP A 338 -14.88 -25.75 5.41
CA ASP A 338 -15.63 -25.17 4.31
C ASP A 338 -15.57 -23.64 4.35
N TYR A 339 -15.61 -23.02 3.16
CA TYR A 339 -15.69 -21.59 2.97
C TYR A 339 -16.25 -21.26 1.58
N ASP A 340 -17.32 -20.49 1.55
CA ASP A 340 -17.86 -19.93 0.32
C ASP A 340 -17.36 -18.48 0.14
N SER A 341 -16.51 -18.27 -0.86
CA SER A 341 -15.94 -16.96 -1.20
C SER A 341 -16.89 -16.06 -2.01
N SER A 342 -18.03 -16.56 -2.46
CA SER A 342 -18.92 -15.87 -3.42
C SER A 342 -19.40 -14.51 -2.91
N GLU A 343 -19.81 -14.44 -1.63
CA GLU A 343 -20.28 -13.19 -1.03
C GLU A 343 -19.13 -12.17 -0.90
N THR A 344 -17.95 -12.62 -0.44
CA THR A 344 -16.77 -11.78 -0.33
C THR A 344 -16.33 -11.23 -1.69
N ILE A 345 -16.32 -12.06 -2.72
CA ILE A 345 -15.98 -11.65 -4.10
C ILE A 345 -16.99 -10.63 -4.63
N LYS A 346 -18.29 -10.86 -4.41
CA LYS A 346 -19.35 -9.93 -4.78
C LYS A 346 -19.18 -8.56 -4.09
N GLU A 347 -18.86 -8.58 -2.80
CA GLU A 347 -18.61 -7.36 -2.02
C GLU A 347 -17.39 -6.59 -2.57
N ILE A 348 -16.28 -7.28 -2.87
CA ILE A 348 -15.08 -6.70 -3.47
C ILE A 348 -15.40 -6.07 -4.83
N ASN A 349 -16.05 -6.81 -5.72
CA ASN A 349 -16.41 -6.35 -7.05
C ASN A 349 -17.38 -5.16 -7.03
N THR A 350 -18.24 -5.08 -6.01
CA THR A 350 -19.12 -3.93 -5.81
C THR A 350 -18.39 -2.73 -5.25
N LYS A 351 -17.47 -2.95 -4.31
CA LYS A 351 -16.77 -1.87 -3.59
C LYS A 351 -15.68 -1.22 -4.44
N PHE A 352 -14.92 -2.03 -5.19
CA PHE A 352 -13.71 -1.64 -5.91
C PHE A 352 -13.84 -1.76 -7.45
N SER A 353 -15.09 -1.78 -7.96
CA SER A 353 -15.32 -1.86 -9.42
C SER A 353 -14.73 -0.65 -10.14
N ASN A 354 -14.26 -0.87 -11.37
CA ASN A 354 -13.73 0.19 -12.22
C ASN A 354 -14.73 1.34 -12.37
N ASP A 355 -15.97 1.04 -12.76
CA ASP A 355 -17.00 2.06 -13.02
C ASP A 355 -17.21 2.95 -11.80
N LYS A 356 -17.29 2.35 -10.61
CA LYS A 356 -17.47 3.09 -9.36
C LYS A 356 -16.28 3.99 -9.05
N ILE A 357 -15.06 3.46 -9.13
CA ILE A 357 -13.86 4.21 -8.80
C ILE A 357 -13.60 5.31 -9.83
N ILE A 358 -13.77 5.02 -11.11
CA ILE A 358 -13.64 6.02 -12.19
C ILE A 358 -14.69 7.11 -12.03
N ARG A 359 -15.95 6.76 -11.69
CA ARG A 359 -16.98 7.76 -11.40
C ARG A 359 -16.62 8.64 -10.20
N CYS A 360 -16.00 8.09 -9.14
CA CYS A 360 -15.53 8.91 -8.02
C CYS A 360 -14.47 9.94 -8.44
N TRP A 361 -13.57 9.57 -9.34
CA TRP A 361 -12.57 10.48 -9.87
C TRP A 361 -13.19 11.59 -10.73
N GLU A 362 -14.15 11.27 -11.60
CA GLU A 362 -14.88 12.27 -12.38
C GLU A 362 -15.60 13.27 -11.50
N LEU A 363 -16.36 12.77 -10.51
CA LEU A 363 -17.05 13.63 -9.56
C LEU A 363 -16.10 14.56 -8.80
N LEU A 364 -14.91 14.06 -8.42
CA LEU A 364 -13.88 14.89 -7.81
C LEU A 364 -13.41 16.01 -8.75
N PHE A 365 -13.21 15.70 -10.04
CA PHE A 365 -12.77 16.70 -11.02
C PHE A 365 -13.88 17.72 -11.32
N ASP A 366 -15.12 17.28 -11.42
CA ASP A 366 -16.30 18.14 -11.56
C ASP A 366 -16.44 19.11 -10.35
N GLU A 367 -16.34 18.61 -9.11
CA GLU A 367 -16.32 19.43 -7.88
C GLU A 367 -15.21 20.50 -7.92
N ILE A 368 -14.02 20.12 -8.41
CA ILE A 368 -12.89 21.04 -8.51
C ILE A 368 -13.12 22.11 -9.59
N GLU A 369 -13.65 21.72 -10.75
CA GLU A 369 -13.97 22.63 -11.84
C GLU A 369 -15.02 23.65 -11.43
N ASN A 370 -16.10 23.18 -10.81
CA ASN A 370 -17.22 24.00 -10.37
C ASN A 370 -16.94 24.80 -9.08
N LYS A 371 -15.74 24.65 -8.48
CA LYS A 371 -15.36 25.27 -7.19
C LYS A 371 -16.30 24.89 -6.04
N GLU A 372 -16.85 23.68 -6.09
CA GLU A 372 -17.73 23.17 -5.05
C GLU A 372 -16.93 22.76 -3.80
N ALA A 373 -17.59 22.79 -2.65
CA ALA A 373 -17.02 22.27 -1.42
C ALA A 373 -16.80 20.76 -1.53
N SER A 374 -15.71 20.26 -0.91
CA SER A 374 -15.47 18.83 -0.85
C SER A 374 -16.65 18.09 -0.25
N SER A 375 -17.03 16.96 -0.84
CA SER A 375 -18.11 16.11 -0.34
C SER A 375 -17.90 15.77 1.13
N ILE A 376 -18.99 15.76 1.91
CA ILE A 376 -18.91 15.48 3.35
C ILE A 376 -18.50 14.03 3.57
N VAL A 377 -17.33 13.83 4.16
CA VAL A 377 -16.84 12.51 4.54
C VAL A 377 -17.48 12.08 5.86
N ASN A 378 -18.11 10.90 5.88
CA ASN A 378 -18.63 10.31 7.11
C ASN A 378 -17.50 9.94 8.07
N LEU A 379 -17.42 10.63 9.21
CA LEU A 379 -16.41 10.43 10.26
C LEU A 379 -16.75 9.19 11.09
N SER A 380 -16.32 8.03 10.64
CA SER A 380 -16.41 6.79 11.40
C SER A 380 -15.19 5.91 11.11
N SER A 381 -14.74 5.12 12.09
CA SER A 381 -13.60 4.21 11.95
C SER A 381 -13.75 2.97 12.83
N ASN A 382 -13.17 1.87 12.37
CA ASN A 382 -13.03 0.61 13.12
C ASN A 382 -11.70 0.51 13.87
N LEU A 383 -10.82 1.51 13.75
CA LEU A 383 -9.53 1.56 14.44
C LEU A 383 -9.61 2.42 15.71
N PRO A 384 -9.11 1.94 16.86
CA PRO A 384 -9.18 2.68 18.13
C PRO A 384 -8.57 4.09 18.04
N LEU A 385 -7.38 4.21 17.44
CA LEU A 385 -6.67 5.49 17.32
C LEU A 385 -7.42 6.47 16.42
N SER A 386 -7.94 6.02 15.29
CA SER A 386 -8.77 6.85 14.40
C SER A 386 -10.06 7.32 15.10
N ARG A 387 -10.69 6.48 15.93
CA ARG A 387 -11.83 6.90 16.77
C ARG A 387 -11.46 8.01 17.75
N LEU A 388 -10.27 7.94 18.36
CA LEU A 388 -9.79 9.01 19.24
C LEU A 388 -9.56 10.31 18.47
N LYS A 389 -8.99 10.23 17.25
CA LYS A 389 -8.80 11.40 16.37
C LYS A 389 -10.14 12.02 15.95
N ILE A 390 -11.15 11.20 15.65
CA ILE A 390 -12.52 11.70 15.37
C ILE A 390 -13.10 12.45 16.57
N LYS A 391 -12.93 11.90 17.79
CA LYS A 391 -13.34 12.60 19.03
C LYS A 391 -12.54 13.89 19.22
N ASN A 392 -11.22 13.88 19.02
CA ASN A 392 -10.38 15.06 19.11
C ASN A 392 -10.83 16.15 18.14
N LYS A 393 -11.16 15.78 16.88
CA LYS A 393 -11.74 16.73 15.91
C LYS A 393 -13.04 17.37 16.40
N THR A 394 -13.88 16.64 17.13
CA THR A 394 -15.11 17.19 17.71
C THR A 394 -14.76 18.19 18.83
N VAL A 395 -13.79 17.87 19.68
CA VAL A 395 -13.31 18.78 20.73
C VAL A 395 -12.69 20.04 20.12
N GLN A 396 -11.93 19.94 19.03
CA GLN A 396 -11.34 21.06 18.31
C GLN A 396 -12.38 22.06 17.76
N LYS A 397 -13.63 21.65 17.54
CA LYS A 397 -14.70 22.60 17.16
C LYS A 397 -15.03 23.59 18.27
N VAL A 398 -14.88 23.16 19.53
CA VAL A 398 -15.12 24.00 20.73
C VAL A 398 -13.83 24.67 21.19
N PHE A 399 -12.71 23.95 21.10
CA PHE A 399 -11.39 24.39 21.54
C PHE A 399 -10.37 24.28 20.38
N PRO A 400 -10.34 25.28 19.47
CA PRO A 400 -9.52 25.21 18.22
C PRO A 400 -7.99 25.14 18.47
N PHE A 401 -7.52 25.50 19.66
CA PHE A 401 -6.12 25.47 20.05
C PHE A 401 -5.59 24.06 20.41
N ILE A 402 -6.49 23.09 20.58
CA ILE A 402 -6.07 21.71 20.85
C ILE A 402 -5.37 21.13 19.63
N PRO A 403 -4.12 20.64 19.77
CA PRO A 403 -3.38 20.07 18.64
C PRO A 403 -3.98 18.76 18.17
N SER A 404 -3.70 18.39 16.92
CA SER A 404 -3.96 17.04 16.39
C SER A 404 -3.25 15.98 17.22
N LEU A 405 -3.87 14.82 17.41
CA LEU A 405 -3.22 13.68 18.05
C LEU A 405 -1.99 13.20 17.28
N MET A 406 -1.92 13.43 15.97
CA MET A 406 -0.71 13.17 15.17
C MET A 406 0.52 13.97 15.67
N PHE A 407 0.32 15.16 16.22
CA PHE A 407 1.39 15.96 16.81
C PHE A 407 2.01 15.20 18.01
N TRP A 408 1.17 14.66 18.87
CA TRP A 408 1.62 13.86 20.02
C TRP A 408 2.26 12.54 19.60
N GLU A 409 1.68 11.84 18.62
CA GLU A 409 2.27 10.62 18.03
C GLU A 409 3.70 10.89 17.52
N MET A 410 3.90 12.02 16.86
CA MET A 410 5.21 12.42 16.36
C MET A 410 6.20 12.69 17.49
N ILE A 411 5.78 13.41 18.54
CA ILE A 411 6.63 13.69 19.70
C ILE A 411 6.99 12.40 20.43
N PHE A 412 6.00 11.56 20.75
CA PHE A 412 6.24 10.27 21.41
C PHE A 412 7.12 9.35 20.56
N GLY A 413 6.92 9.30 19.24
CA GLY A 413 7.78 8.54 18.33
C GLY A 413 9.24 9.01 18.38
N LYS A 414 9.49 10.32 18.42
CA LYS A 414 10.85 10.88 18.57
C LYS A 414 11.45 10.56 19.93
N VAL A 415 10.67 10.68 21.01
CA VAL A 415 11.12 10.35 22.36
C VAL A 415 11.48 8.87 22.46
N MET A 416 10.62 7.97 21.98
CA MET A 416 10.90 6.53 21.96
C MET A 416 12.14 6.19 21.14
N TYR A 417 12.30 6.81 19.96
CA TYR A 417 13.51 6.64 19.14
C TYR A 417 14.79 7.06 19.88
N LEU A 418 14.75 8.19 20.60
CA LEU A 418 15.88 8.64 21.42
C LEU A 418 16.17 7.70 22.59
N VAL A 419 15.14 7.18 23.24
CA VAL A 419 15.26 6.18 24.32
C VAL A 419 15.90 4.90 23.79
N ASP A 420 15.41 4.36 22.67
CA ASP A 420 15.97 3.16 22.04
C ASP A 420 17.44 3.36 21.66
N LYS A 421 17.78 4.52 21.06
CA LYS A 421 19.14 4.86 20.69
C LYS A 421 20.08 4.98 21.92
N THR A 422 19.59 5.52 23.02
CA THR A 422 20.35 5.59 24.28
C THR A 422 20.53 4.23 24.92
N LEU A 423 19.51 3.36 24.87
CA LEU A 423 19.58 1.98 25.34
C LEU A 423 20.57 1.15 24.50
N ASP A 424 20.55 1.28 23.18
CA ASP A 424 21.51 0.63 22.28
C ASP A 424 22.95 1.10 22.54
N LEU A 425 23.14 2.39 22.79
CA LEU A 425 24.44 2.95 23.16
C LEU A 425 24.93 2.37 24.48
N SER A 426 24.05 2.29 25.51
CA SER A 426 24.35 1.72 26.81
C SER A 426 24.71 0.23 26.73
N THR A 427 23.98 -0.56 25.93
CA THR A 427 24.28 -1.99 25.69
C THR A 427 25.62 -2.17 24.96
N THR A 428 25.93 -1.28 24.02
CA THR A 428 27.21 -1.29 23.29
C THR A 428 28.37 -0.94 24.20
N ILE A 429 28.23 0.10 25.06
CA ILE A 429 29.24 0.47 26.05
C ILE A 429 29.44 -0.67 27.06
N HIS A 430 28.36 -1.33 27.50
CA HIS A 430 28.44 -2.47 28.45
C HIS A 430 29.18 -3.67 27.82
N LYS A 431 28.96 -3.95 26.51
CA LYS A 431 29.69 -4.99 25.76
C LYS A 431 31.17 -4.66 25.60
N ILE A 432 31.52 -3.38 25.36
CA ILE A 432 32.91 -2.93 25.25
C ILE A 432 33.60 -3.03 26.64
N TYR A 433 32.91 -2.63 27.71
CA TYR A 433 33.41 -2.69 29.08
C TYR A 433 33.66 -4.13 29.52
N ARG A 434 32.73 -5.07 29.30
CA ARG A 434 32.92 -6.51 29.52
C ARG A 434 34.09 -7.09 28.74
N ARG A 435 34.28 -6.71 27.46
CA ARG A 435 35.43 -7.18 26.68
C ARG A 435 36.79 -6.69 27.20
N LYS A 436 36.84 -5.50 27.85
CA LYS A 436 38.04 -4.97 28.47
C LYS A 436 38.36 -5.66 29.81
N ILE A 437 37.34 -6.06 30.57
CA ILE A 437 37.53 -6.77 31.85
C ILE A 437 37.92 -8.23 31.65
N LEU A 438 37.40 -8.89 30.61
CA LEU A 438 37.72 -10.29 30.30
C LEU A 438 39.03 -10.47 29.54
N LYS A 439 39.74 -9.37 29.25
CA LYS A 439 41.09 -9.38 28.65
C LYS A 439 42.19 -9.01 29.65
N LYS A 440 41.86 -8.81 30.94
CA LYS A 440 42.75 -8.79 32.08
C LYS A 440 42.58 -10.10 32.89
#